data_4ec9e3a6597803b7e32f6b2532a7bef4
#
_entry.id   4ec9e3a6597803b7e32f6b2532a7bef4
#
_cell.length_a   1.000
_cell.length_b   1.000
_cell.length_c   1.000
_cell.angle_alpha   90.00
_cell.angle_beta   90.00
_cell.angle_gamma   90.00
#
_symmetry.space_group_name_H-M   'P 1'
#
loop_
_entity.id
_entity.type
_entity.pdbx_description
1 polymer ?
#
loop_
_entity_poly.entity_id
_entity_poly.type
_entity_poly.pdbx_seq_one_letter_code
_entity_poly.pdbx_strand_id
1 'polypeptide(L)'
;MKRMLLLAAALLVGGAAFAQRLSVATNVLDYADFGTLNVEGDVAVARRWTLTAGTKYNPFLYKADTPEPLSARQRLYAAGLRFWPWHVFSGWWLGGKVQYQEYNRGGIRSAVTDEGDRYGAGLSAGFTYMLHQHLNVSVGGGVWGGLQRYTVYSCPVCGMTEESGEKTFILPNDLTLAISYVF
;
A
#
# COMPACT_ATOMS: atom_id res chain seq x y z
N MET A 1 -21.75 -23.33 13.07
CA MET A 1 -20.44 -23.50 13.69
C MET A 1 -19.61 -24.63 13.07
N LYS A 2 -20.05 -25.89 13.01
CA LYS A 2 -19.28 -27.02 12.43
C LYS A 2 -18.81 -26.80 10.98
N ARG A 3 -19.63 -26.19 10.13
CA ARG A 3 -19.28 -25.90 8.71
C ARG A 3 -18.22 -24.80 8.56
N MET A 4 -18.20 -23.81 9.44
CA MET A 4 -17.14 -22.77 9.47
C MET A 4 -15.81 -23.33 9.97
N LEU A 5 -15.83 -24.23 10.96
CA LEU A 5 -14.65 -24.94 11.44
C LEU A 5 -14.04 -25.85 10.35
N LEU A 6 -14.87 -26.53 9.57
CA LEU A 6 -14.44 -27.36 8.44
C LEU A 6 -13.84 -26.52 7.31
N LEU A 7 -14.40 -25.34 7.01
CA LEU A 7 -13.83 -24.40 6.04
C LEU A 7 -12.49 -23.82 6.53
N ALA A 8 -12.40 -23.44 7.79
CA ALA A 8 -11.15 -22.99 8.40
C ALA A 8 -10.09 -24.10 8.44
N ALA A 9 -10.47 -25.33 8.77
CA ALA A 9 -9.58 -26.49 8.74
C ALA A 9 -9.14 -26.85 7.31
N ALA A 10 -10.04 -26.77 6.31
CA ALA A 10 -9.70 -26.99 4.90
C ALA A 10 -8.73 -25.92 4.36
N LEU A 11 -8.86 -24.66 4.79
CA LEU A 11 -7.93 -23.60 4.49
C LEU A 11 -6.55 -23.82 5.14
N LEU A 12 -6.51 -24.35 6.36
CA LEU A 12 -5.27 -24.67 7.08
C LEU A 12 -4.56 -25.91 6.53
N VAL A 13 -5.29 -26.95 6.11
CA VAL A 13 -4.74 -28.18 5.53
C VAL A 13 -4.32 -27.98 4.08
N GLY A 14 -5.02 -27.12 3.33
CA GLY A 14 -4.60 -26.69 1.98
C GLY A 14 -3.26 -25.94 1.98
N GLY A 15 -2.91 -25.25 3.06
CA GLY A 15 -1.66 -24.49 3.21
C GLY A 15 -0.39 -25.35 3.28
N ALA A 16 -0.46 -26.59 3.73
CA ALA A 16 0.71 -27.46 3.88
C ALA A 16 1.29 -27.99 2.55
N ALA A 17 0.51 -27.97 1.45
CA ALA A 17 0.98 -28.38 0.12
C ALA A 17 1.57 -27.21 -0.71
N PHE A 18 1.60 -25.99 -0.18
CA PHE A 18 2.03 -24.77 -0.85
C PHE A 18 3.30 -24.18 -0.25
N ALA A 19 4.28 -25.04 0.09
CA ALA A 19 5.59 -24.58 0.53
C ALA A 19 6.11 -23.47 -0.42
N GLN A 20 6.44 -22.31 0.13
CA GLN A 20 6.96 -21.12 -0.56
C GLN A 20 6.01 -20.46 -1.59
N ARG A 21 4.71 -20.42 -1.30
CA ARG A 21 3.74 -19.76 -2.18
C ARG A 21 3.07 -18.51 -1.60
N LEU A 22 3.33 -18.22 -0.35
CA LEU A 22 2.77 -17.06 0.35
C LEU A 22 3.91 -16.18 0.86
N SER A 23 3.78 -14.89 0.71
CA SER A 23 4.67 -13.89 1.30
C SER A 23 3.86 -12.82 2.01
N VAL A 24 4.35 -12.35 3.13
CA VAL A 24 3.84 -11.16 3.84
C VAL A 24 4.99 -10.17 3.97
N ALA A 25 4.74 -8.94 3.56
CA ALA A 25 5.73 -7.88 3.50
C ALA A 25 5.27 -6.63 4.24
N THR A 26 6.24 -5.85 4.70
CA THR A 26 6.04 -4.48 5.15
C THR A 26 7.08 -3.57 4.51
N ASN A 27 6.65 -2.39 4.05
CA ASN A 27 7.52 -1.40 3.44
C ASN A 27 8.04 -0.43 4.50
N VAL A 28 9.34 -0.41 4.70
CA VAL A 28 10.00 0.42 5.72
C VAL A 28 9.88 1.90 5.42
N LEU A 29 9.85 2.30 4.14
CA LEU A 29 9.73 3.70 3.74
C LEU A 29 8.37 4.32 4.11
N ASP A 30 7.32 3.52 4.18
CA ASP A 30 6.00 4.02 4.57
C ASP A 30 5.97 4.47 6.03
N TYR A 31 6.79 3.89 6.90
CA TYR A 31 6.91 4.35 8.29
C TYR A 31 7.56 5.74 8.39
N ALA A 32 8.40 6.12 7.41
CA ALA A 32 8.95 7.46 7.33
C ALA A 32 7.92 8.52 6.86
N ASP A 33 6.83 8.10 6.19
CA ASP A 33 5.68 8.97 5.86
C ASP A 33 4.75 9.07 7.07
N PHE A 34 5.18 9.84 8.08
CA PHE A 34 4.43 10.11 9.32
C PHE A 34 3.90 8.85 10.03
N GLY A 35 4.69 7.78 10.06
CA GLY A 35 4.33 6.55 10.76
C GLY A 35 3.23 5.73 10.07
N THR A 36 3.10 5.81 8.76
CA THR A 36 2.10 5.05 8.00
C THR A 36 2.32 3.55 8.16
N LEU A 37 1.36 2.87 8.78
CA LEU A 37 1.33 1.43 8.92
C LEU A 37 0.99 0.80 7.57
N ASN A 38 1.64 -0.32 7.23
CA ASN A 38 1.39 -1.00 5.98
C ASN A 38 1.61 -2.51 6.09
N VAL A 39 0.90 -3.24 5.26
CA VAL A 39 1.11 -4.67 5.05
C VAL A 39 0.74 -5.03 3.62
N GLU A 40 1.53 -5.86 2.99
CA GLU A 40 1.29 -6.44 1.66
C GLU A 40 1.40 -7.97 1.76
N GLY A 41 0.46 -8.67 1.15
CA GLY A 41 0.48 -10.11 0.99
C GLY A 41 0.59 -10.50 -0.47
N ASP A 42 1.43 -11.48 -0.78
CA ASP A 42 1.60 -12.03 -2.12
C ASP A 42 1.33 -13.53 -2.12
N VAL A 43 0.58 -13.98 -3.10
CA VAL A 43 0.31 -15.41 -3.32
C VAL A 43 0.83 -15.83 -4.70
N ALA A 44 1.69 -16.82 -4.77
CA ALA A 44 2.15 -17.38 -6.03
C ALA A 44 1.03 -18.18 -6.70
N VAL A 45 0.49 -17.67 -7.81
CA VAL A 45 -0.59 -18.29 -8.59
C VAL A 45 -0.04 -19.11 -9.77
N ALA A 46 1.19 -18.82 -10.19
CA ALA A 46 1.90 -19.58 -11.22
C ALA A 46 3.42 -19.47 -11.00
N ARG A 47 4.22 -20.20 -11.80
CA ARG A 47 5.69 -20.24 -11.66
C ARG A 47 6.37 -18.87 -11.69
N ARG A 48 5.77 -17.89 -12.34
CA ARG A 48 6.31 -16.54 -12.55
C ARG A 48 5.33 -15.42 -12.19
N TRP A 49 4.20 -15.74 -11.56
CA TRP A 49 3.16 -14.78 -11.25
C TRP A 49 2.72 -14.87 -9.81
N THR A 50 2.64 -13.73 -9.17
CA THR A 50 2.02 -13.56 -7.84
C THR A 50 0.83 -12.62 -7.94
N LEU A 51 -0.23 -12.95 -7.22
CA LEU A 51 -1.31 -12.02 -6.89
C LEU A 51 -0.88 -11.27 -5.64
N THR A 52 -1.01 -9.94 -5.67
CA THR A 52 -0.66 -9.06 -4.55
C THR A 52 -1.89 -8.35 -4.01
N ALA A 53 -1.96 -8.19 -2.71
CA ALA A 53 -2.96 -7.35 -2.05
C ALA A 53 -2.31 -6.64 -0.87
N GLY A 54 -2.60 -5.35 -0.71
CA GLY A 54 -1.97 -4.57 0.35
C GLY A 54 -2.85 -3.44 0.86
N THR A 55 -2.53 -2.98 2.04
CA THR A 55 -3.17 -1.82 2.66
C THR A 55 -2.14 -0.96 3.36
N LYS A 56 -2.41 0.36 3.35
CA LYS A 56 -1.68 1.36 4.14
C LYS A 56 -2.69 2.12 4.98
N TYR A 57 -2.32 2.39 6.22
CA TYR A 57 -3.18 3.09 7.15
C TYR A 57 -2.38 4.04 8.04
N ASN A 58 -2.77 5.32 8.02
CA ASN A 58 -2.22 6.32 8.91
C ASN A 58 -3.37 7.05 9.62
N PRO A 59 -3.64 6.76 10.89
CA PRO A 59 -4.67 7.44 11.67
C PRO A 59 -4.14 8.68 12.40
N PHE A 60 -2.83 8.95 12.36
CA PHE A 60 -2.20 9.89 13.28
C PHE A 60 -2.48 11.35 12.93
N LEU A 61 -2.78 12.12 13.96
CA LEU A 61 -2.87 13.56 13.96
C LEU A 61 -1.80 14.09 14.91
N TYR A 62 -0.89 14.89 14.40
CA TYR A 62 0.19 15.47 15.19
C TYR A 62 -0.14 16.91 15.55
N LYS A 63 0.32 17.38 16.72
CA LYS A 63 0.07 18.73 17.22
C LYS A 63 -1.43 19.08 17.27
N ALA A 64 -2.26 18.15 17.72
CA ALA A 64 -3.72 18.31 17.77
C ALA A 64 -4.18 19.56 18.57
N ASP A 65 -3.40 19.95 19.56
CA ASP A 65 -3.70 21.09 20.46
C ASP A 65 -3.25 22.46 19.89
N THR A 66 -2.78 22.50 18.64
CA THR A 66 -2.36 23.75 17.99
C THR A 66 -3.41 24.24 16.99
N PRO A 67 -3.45 25.54 16.65
CA PRO A 67 -4.34 26.07 15.62
C PRO A 67 -4.13 25.46 14.24
N GLU A 68 -2.92 24.90 14.00
CA GLU A 68 -2.51 24.28 12.75
C GLU A 68 -2.06 22.83 13.00
N PRO A 69 -2.98 21.90 13.29
CA PRO A 69 -2.62 20.51 13.49
C PRO A 69 -2.08 19.91 12.20
N LEU A 70 -1.01 19.12 12.33
CA LEU A 70 -0.43 18.39 11.21
C LEU A 70 -1.20 17.09 11.01
N SER A 71 -1.88 16.98 9.88
CA SER A 71 -2.59 15.77 9.47
C SER A 71 -1.89 15.12 8.27
N ALA A 72 -1.58 13.83 8.39
CA ALA A 72 -1.09 13.00 7.29
C ALA A 72 -1.92 11.70 7.21
N ARG A 73 -3.21 11.80 7.57
CA ARG A 73 -4.10 10.64 7.62
C ARG A 73 -4.35 10.09 6.23
N GLN A 74 -4.25 8.79 6.11
CA GLN A 74 -4.55 8.10 4.87
C GLN A 74 -4.99 6.66 5.11
N ARG A 75 -5.78 6.17 4.14
CA ARG A 75 -6.17 4.78 4.02
C ARG A 75 -6.04 4.37 2.57
N LEU A 76 -5.23 3.36 2.29
CA LEU A 76 -5.00 2.89 0.93
C LEU A 76 -5.24 1.38 0.87
N TYR A 77 -5.93 0.96 -0.18
CA TYR A 77 -6.11 -0.43 -0.56
C TYR A 77 -5.59 -0.63 -1.97
N ALA A 78 -4.83 -1.69 -2.17
CA ALA A 78 -4.28 -2.05 -3.47
C ALA A 78 -4.44 -3.53 -3.74
N ALA A 79 -4.67 -3.88 -5.00
CA ALA A 79 -4.64 -5.25 -5.48
C ALA A 79 -4.00 -5.29 -6.86
N GLY A 80 -3.24 -6.33 -7.16
CA GLY A 80 -2.53 -6.41 -8.41
C GLY A 80 -1.87 -7.74 -8.69
N LEU A 81 -1.05 -7.73 -9.72
CA LEU A 81 -0.26 -8.86 -10.17
C LEU A 81 1.20 -8.44 -10.28
N ARG A 82 2.10 -9.36 -9.94
CA ARG A 82 3.53 -9.18 -10.10
C ARG A 82 4.11 -10.31 -10.95
N PHE A 83 4.86 -9.96 -11.97
CA PHE A 83 5.57 -10.89 -12.85
C PHE A 83 7.04 -10.98 -12.45
N TRP A 84 7.56 -12.21 -12.37
CA TRP A 84 8.91 -12.54 -12.00
C TRP A 84 9.60 -13.26 -13.17
N PRO A 85 10.57 -12.64 -13.86
CA PRO A 85 11.23 -13.26 -15.01
C PRO A 85 11.89 -14.62 -14.70
N TRP A 86 12.36 -14.80 -13.47
CA TRP A 86 13.06 -16.03 -13.05
C TRP A 86 12.24 -16.86 -12.07
N HIS A 87 12.25 -16.49 -10.80
CA HIS A 87 11.55 -17.21 -9.74
C HIS A 87 10.70 -16.24 -8.92
N VAL A 88 9.53 -16.69 -8.48
CA VAL A 88 8.69 -15.92 -7.57
C VAL A 88 9.46 -15.61 -6.27
N PHE A 89 9.24 -14.42 -5.75
CA PHE A 89 9.88 -13.90 -4.54
C PHE A 89 11.39 -13.70 -4.60
N SER A 90 12.03 -13.76 -5.78
CA SER A 90 13.46 -13.56 -5.93
C SER A 90 13.86 -12.95 -7.28
N GLY A 91 14.80 -12.02 -7.27
CA GLY A 91 15.30 -11.32 -8.45
C GLY A 91 14.41 -10.16 -8.91
N TRP A 92 14.47 -9.83 -10.18
CA TRP A 92 13.69 -8.77 -10.79
C TRP A 92 12.20 -9.08 -10.82
N TRP A 93 11.39 -8.05 -10.67
CA TRP A 93 9.94 -8.16 -10.83
C TRP A 93 9.35 -6.90 -11.48
N LEU A 94 8.23 -7.10 -12.17
CA LEU A 94 7.37 -6.07 -12.72
C LEU A 94 5.97 -6.24 -12.14
N GLY A 95 5.37 -5.17 -11.65
CA GLY A 95 4.05 -5.20 -11.04
C GLY A 95 3.08 -4.25 -11.72
N GLY A 96 1.82 -4.67 -11.78
CA GLY A 96 0.69 -3.83 -12.11
C GLY A 96 -0.37 -3.93 -11.03
N LYS A 97 -0.93 -2.81 -10.57
CA LYS A 97 -1.95 -2.80 -9.53
C LYS A 97 -2.98 -1.72 -9.73
N VAL A 98 -4.16 -1.96 -9.20
CA VAL A 98 -5.21 -0.97 -9.00
C VAL A 98 -5.21 -0.55 -7.54
N GLN A 99 -5.51 0.73 -7.28
CA GLN A 99 -5.44 1.31 -5.95
C GLN A 99 -6.59 2.27 -5.71
N TYR A 100 -7.05 2.29 -4.47
CA TYR A 100 -7.96 3.29 -3.91
C TYR A 100 -7.31 3.88 -2.67
N GLN A 101 -7.31 5.21 -2.56
CA GLN A 101 -6.73 5.93 -1.44
C GLN A 101 -7.69 7.03 -1.00
N GLU A 102 -8.06 7.02 0.28
CA GLU A 102 -8.58 8.17 1.01
C GLU A 102 -7.42 8.90 1.68
N TYR A 103 -7.40 10.21 1.62
CA TYR A 103 -6.34 10.99 2.25
C TYR A 103 -6.90 12.30 2.85
N ASN A 104 -6.25 12.74 3.93
CA ASN A 104 -6.45 14.04 4.54
C ASN A 104 -5.09 14.56 4.99
N ARG A 105 -4.58 15.53 4.25
CA ARG A 105 -3.25 16.10 4.47
C ARG A 105 -3.35 17.59 4.72
N GLY A 106 -2.87 18.05 5.88
CA GLY A 106 -2.88 19.46 6.27
C GLY A 106 -1.78 19.80 7.25
N GLY A 107 -1.44 21.06 7.37
CA GLY A 107 -0.44 21.54 8.32
C GLY A 107 1.01 21.15 8.03
N ILE A 108 1.31 20.56 6.84
CA ILE A 108 2.66 20.10 6.49
C ILE A 108 3.53 21.25 6.02
N ARG A 109 3.01 22.12 5.15
CA ARG A 109 3.70 23.29 4.58
C ARG A 109 2.94 24.59 4.79
N SER A 110 1.65 24.51 4.98
CA SER A 110 0.73 25.64 5.19
C SER A 110 -0.47 25.14 5.99
N ALA A 111 -1.30 26.05 6.49
CA ALA A 111 -2.56 25.73 7.16
C ALA A 111 -3.60 25.06 6.24
N VAL A 112 -3.40 25.13 4.93
CA VAL A 112 -4.30 24.54 3.93
C VAL A 112 -4.37 23.02 4.12
N THR A 113 -5.59 22.51 4.15
CA THR A 113 -5.87 21.08 4.26
C THR A 113 -6.48 20.58 2.95
N ASP A 114 -5.90 19.54 2.38
CA ASP A 114 -6.38 18.83 1.18
C ASP A 114 -6.86 17.45 1.61
N GLU A 115 -8.13 17.18 1.37
CA GLU A 115 -8.71 15.86 1.59
C GLU A 115 -9.44 15.37 0.35
N GLY A 116 -9.54 14.05 0.22
CA GLY A 116 -10.26 13.47 -0.91
C GLY A 116 -9.94 12.01 -1.14
N ASP A 117 -10.39 11.57 -2.31
CA ASP A 117 -10.28 10.20 -2.77
C ASP A 117 -9.47 10.14 -4.06
N ARG A 118 -8.62 9.14 -4.17
CA ARG A 118 -7.87 8.80 -5.39
C ARG A 118 -8.14 7.37 -5.77
N TYR A 119 -8.41 7.13 -7.03
CA TYR A 119 -8.51 5.78 -7.56
C TYR A 119 -7.86 5.69 -8.93
N GLY A 120 -7.17 4.61 -9.19
CA GLY A 120 -6.42 4.46 -10.43
C GLY A 120 -5.61 3.18 -10.50
N ALA A 121 -4.72 3.15 -11.46
CA ALA A 121 -3.84 2.03 -11.71
C ALA A 121 -2.37 2.48 -11.72
N GLY A 122 -1.48 1.57 -11.40
CA GLY A 122 -0.05 1.84 -11.34
C GLY A 122 0.78 0.68 -11.90
N LEU A 123 1.99 1.03 -12.31
CA LEU A 123 3.03 0.09 -12.70
C LEU A 123 4.25 0.30 -11.81
N SER A 124 4.87 -0.79 -11.43
CA SER A 124 6.06 -0.77 -10.59
C SER A 124 7.06 -1.83 -11.04
N ALA A 125 8.31 -1.60 -10.71
CA ALA A 125 9.39 -2.53 -10.96
C ALA A 125 10.37 -2.52 -9.79
N GLY A 126 11.05 -3.63 -9.58
CA GLY A 126 12.02 -3.70 -8.51
C GLY A 126 12.83 -4.99 -8.54
N PHE A 127 13.61 -5.13 -7.50
CA PHE A 127 14.47 -6.28 -7.27
C PHE A 127 14.32 -6.79 -5.86
N THR A 128 14.18 -8.09 -5.71
CA THR A 128 14.08 -8.77 -4.41
C THR A 128 15.34 -9.61 -4.19
N TYR A 129 16.01 -9.35 -3.08
CA TYR A 129 17.18 -10.10 -2.64
C TYR A 129 16.78 -11.05 -1.50
N MET A 130 17.10 -12.33 -1.67
CA MET A 130 16.88 -13.35 -0.66
C MET A 130 18.02 -13.30 0.38
N LEU A 131 17.71 -12.84 1.59
CA LEU A 131 18.67 -12.86 2.72
C LEU A 131 18.75 -14.24 3.37
N HIS A 132 17.60 -14.90 3.45
CA HIS A 132 17.45 -16.22 4.07
C HIS A 132 16.31 -16.97 3.38
N GLN A 133 16.17 -18.28 3.63
CA GLN A 133 15.12 -19.13 3.02
C GLN A 133 13.70 -18.54 3.15
N HIS A 134 13.45 -17.81 4.23
CA HIS A 134 12.15 -17.21 4.54
C HIS A 134 12.18 -15.67 4.59
N LEU A 135 13.34 -15.04 4.44
CA LEU A 135 13.48 -13.60 4.64
C LEU A 135 14.06 -12.95 3.38
N ASN A 136 13.30 -12.02 2.81
CA ASN A 136 13.71 -11.27 1.63
C ASN A 136 13.67 -9.77 1.91
N VAL A 137 14.50 -9.03 1.17
CA VAL A 137 14.46 -7.57 1.08
C VAL A 137 14.19 -7.17 -0.36
N SER A 138 13.23 -6.30 -0.56
CA SER A 138 12.84 -5.81 -1.89
C SER A 138 13.08 -4.32 -1.99
N VAL A 139 13.67 -3.90 -3.11
CA VAL A 139 13.83 -2.49 -3.47
C VAL A 139 13.13 -2.26 -4.80
N GLY A 140 12.38 -1.19 -4.91
CA GLY A 140 11.65 -0.92 -6.14
C GLY A 140 11.03 0.46 -6.17
N GLY A 141 10.35 0.74 -7.25
CA GLY A 141 9.62 1.97 -7.45
C GLY A 141 8.61 1.85 -8.57
N GLY A 142 7.67 2.77 -8.59
CA GLY A 142 6.63 2.77 -9.59
C GLY A 142 5.95 4.11 -9.72
N VAL A 143 4.99 4.15 -10.62
CA VAL A 143 4.11 5.29 -10.85
C VAL A 143 2.67 4.81 -10.85
N TRP A 144 1.76 5.64 -10.37
CA TRP A 144 0.34 5.39 -10.50
C TRP A 144 -0.38 6.66 -10.90
N GLY A 145 -1.48 6.48 -11.60
CA GLY A 145 -2.30 7.58 -12.05
C GLY A 145 -3.76 7.18 -12.13
N GLY A 146 -4.60 8.19 -12.17
CA GLY A 146 -6.04 7.98 -12.18
C GLY A 146 -6.81 9.27 -11.96
N LEU A 147 -7.94 9.15 -11.29
CA LEU A 147 -8.82 10.26 -10.96
C LEU A 147 -8.74 10.57 -9.47
N GLN A 148 -8.73 11.85 -9.14
CA GLN A 148 -8.73 12.38 -7.79
C GLN A 148 -9.93 13.30 -7.63
N ARG A 149 -10.75 13.04 -6.63
CA ARG A 149 -11.74 13.97 -6.08
C ARG A 149 -11.12 14.64 -4.88
N TYR A 150 -11.15 15.95 -4.82
CA TYR A 150 -10.50 16.68 -3.76
C TYR A 150 -11.36 17.83 -3.25
N THR A 151 -11.14 18.17 -2.00
CA THR A 151 -11.68 19.37 -1.35
C THR A 151 -10.54 20.02 -0.57
N VAL A 152 -10.34 21.30 -0.81
CA VAL A 152 -9.33 22.11 -0.15
C VAL A 152 -10.00 23.05 0.85
N TYR A 153 -9.48 23.06 2.06
CA TYR A 153 -9.93 23.94 3.15
C TYR A 153 -8.83 24.93 3.51
N SER A 154 -9.20 26.18 3.75
CA SER A 154 -8.26 27.25 4.11
C SER A 154 -7.57 27.00 5.45
N CYS A 155 -8.16 26.20 6.32
CA CYS A 155 -7.54 25.80 7.57
C CYS A 155 -8.08 24.44 8.05
N PRO A 156 -7.31 23.68 8.87
CA PRO A 156 -7.70 22.35 9.32
C PRO A 156 -8.94 22.31 10.23
N VAL A 157 -9.31 23.42 10.83
CA VAL A 157 -10.34 23.51 11.88
C VAL A 157 -11.54 24.37 11.48
N CYS A 158 -11.37 25.33 10.57
CA CYS A 158 -12.42 26.31 10.25
C CYS A 158 -13.50 25.80 9.30
N GLY A 159 -13.26 24.70 8.57
CA GLY A 159 -14.23 24.10 7.66
C GLY A 159 -14.61 24.97 6.44
N MET A 160 -13.88 26.08 6.19
CA MET A 160 -14.12 26.92 5.01
C MET A 160 -13.50 26.25 3.77
N THR A 161 -14.39 25.80 2.89
CA THR A 161 -13.98 25.23 1.58
C THR A 161 -13.50 26.35 0.67
N GLU A 162 -12.28 26.22 0.15
CA GLU A 162 -11.72 27.11 -0.86
C GLU A 162 -11.99 26.58 -2.26
N GLU A 163 -11.77 25.30 -2.47
CA GLU A 163 -11.90 24.66 -3.75
C GLU A 163 -12.36 23.21 -3.59
N SER A 164 -13.17 22.74 -4.54
CA SER A 164 -13.48 21.31 -4.67
C SER A 164 -13.63 20.94 -6.14
N GLY A 165 -13.24 19.73 -6.49
CA GLY A 165 -13.32 19.30 -7.88
C GLY A 165 -12.78 17.89 -8.15
N GLU A 166 -12.70 17.58 -9.44
CA GLU A 166 -12.09 16.35 -9.92
C GLU A 166 -10.90 16.70 -10.82
N LYS A 167 -9.82 15.96 -10.69
CA LYS A 167 -8.64 16.08 -11.57
C LYS A 167 -7.99 14.73 -11.81
N THR A 168 -7.31 14.62 -12.94
CA THR A 168 -6.40 13.51 -13.19
C THR A 168 -5.09 13.76 -12.45
N PHE A 169 -4.43 12.68 -12.03
CA PHE A 169 -3.13 12.75 -11.39
C PHE A 169 -2.20 11.65 -11.91
N ILE A 170 -0.91 11.91 -11.84
CA ILE A 170 0.16 10.92 -11.97
C ILE A 170 1.14 11.21 -10.85
N LEU A 171 1.40 10.21 -10.02
CA LEU A 171 2.29 10.33 -8.87
C LEU A 171 3.36 9.24 -8.90
N PRO A 172 4.62 9.54 -8.54
CA PRO A 172 5.55 8.52 -8.16
C PRO A 172 4.98 7.81 -6.93
N ASN A 173 4.77 6.54 -7.05
CA ASN A 173 4.25 5.72 -5.97
C ASN A 173 5.08 4.45 -5.88
N ASP A 174 4.95 3.73 -4.75
CA ASP A 174 5.63 2.47 -4.54
C ASP A 174 7.15 2.55 -4.50
N LEU A 175 7.65 3.66 -3.96
CA LEU A 175 9.00 3.58 -3.44
C LEU A 175 9.00 2.48 -2.39
N THR A 176 9.68 1.40 -2.72
CA THR A 176 9.66 0.17 -1.94
C THR A 176 11.03 -0.09 -1.36
N LEU A 177 11.11 -0.17 -0.05
CA LEU A 177 12.17 -0.83 0.69
C LEU A 177 11.46 -1.76 1.67
N ALA A 178 11.11 -2.94 1.20
CA ALA A 178 10.25 -3.85 1.94
C ALA A 178 11.04 -5.04 2.49
N ILE A 179 10.65 -5.45 3.68
CA ILE A 179 11.07 -6.72 4.28
C ILE A 179 9.89 -7.67 4.17
N SER A 180 10.13 -8.87 3.66
CA SER A 180 9.09 -9.87 3.49
C SER A 180 9.49 -11.22 4.07
N TYR A 181 8.50 -11.89 4.63
CA TYR A 181 8.60 -13.27 5.10
C TYR A 181 7.86 -14.19 4.12
N VAL A 182 8.55 -15.22 3.65
CA VAL A 182 8.04 -16.23 2.69
C VAL A 182 7.79 -17.52 3.44
N PHE A 183 6.57 -18.04 3.31
CA PHE A 183 6.10 -19.27 3.97
C PHE A 183 6.30 -20.49 3.08
#